data_d99d8744d07d8e75be60b02ac415df21
#
_entry.id   d99d8744d07d8e75be60b02ac415df21
#
_cell.length_a   1.000
_cell.length_b   1.000
_cell.length_c   1.000
_cell.angle_alpha   90.00
_cell.angle_beta   90.00
_cell.angle_gamma   90.00
#
_symmetry.space_group_name_H-M   'P 1'
#
loop_
_entity.id
_entity.type
_entity.pdbx_description
1 polymer ?
#
loop_
_entity_poly.entity_id
_entity_poly.type
_entity_poly.pdbx_seq_one_letter_code
_entity_poly.pdbx_strand_id
1 'polypeptide(L)'
;VLPYVSRVGAGADRTDEIRMPEGADPMPLPPRDPATLRSDAKEVDAALRADIERLHQLAHLVPDMRAELARLEQQVEETVAVRGAVVDDQLFAIQGWLPQENYTVLDEQLMQQDIPVVLEKRDPEEEENPPTLIRPPAWARPIDGLFKMLGTVPGYREFDVSGPFLIALPIFTAMLISDAGYGAILLLGCALAYPQAARAFGDRFTQLLIVVGAVSVIWGALTNAFFGFPLLPVTLIPIELSDASRTFMMRLSFTIGAIHLSLAQLWAAVRYYPDLRSLNRLGWTLFIWGMYGVVNMFVLQGPLSWQTPWPYLLTSGASLAILFASPSRNVAKMLGMGLAQFPLSMLSAFSDVISYVRLMAVGLASSVLAVSFNDMAFQAEFWPLTILVLVLGHGLNIGLALIAMFAHGVRLNMLEFGSNLGMEWAGYPYRPFAQRNS
;
A
#
# COMPACT_ATOMS: atom_id res chain seq x y z
N VAL A 1 28.88 -16.73 -36.08
CA VAL A 1 29.36 -15.75 -37.06
C VAL A 1 30.60 -15.09 -36.48
N LEU A 2 31.80 -15.40 -37.01
CA LEU A 2 33.02 -14.75 -36.57
C LEU A 2 33.13 -13.36 -37.25
N PRO A 3 33.40 -12.28 -36.51
CA PRO A 3 33.56 -10.97 -37.13
C PRO A 3 34.89 -10.92 -37.96
N TYR A 4 34.73 -10.71 -39.24
CA TYR A 4 35.85 -10.49 -40.15
C TYR A 4 36.20 -9.02 -40.18
N VAL A 5 37.37 -8.64 -39.68
CA VAL A 5 37.88 -7.27 -39.73
C VAL A 5 38.96 -7.21 -40.82
N SER A 6 38.67 -6.58 -41.93
CA SER A 6 39.70 -6.21 -42.90
C SER A 6 40.27 -4.83 -42.55
N ARG A 7 41.58 -4.72 -42.29
CA ARG A 7 42.29 -3.44 -42.19
C ARG A 7 42.53 -2.91 -43.58
N VAL A 8 41.88 -1.82 -43.92
CA VAL A 8 42.30 -1.00 -45.06
C VAL A 8 43.41 -0.07 -44.56
N GLY A 9 44.65 -0.26 -45.00
CA GLY A 9 45.77 0.63 -44.69
C GLY A 9 45.56 1.97 -45.34
N ALA A 10 45.82 3.05 -44.58
CA ALA A 10 45.87 4.42 -45.12
C ALA A 10 46.98 4.52 -46.17
N GLY A 11 46.62 4.66 -47.45
CA GLY A 11 47.57 4.97 -48.52
C GLY A 11 47.48 4.04 -49.73
N ALA A 12 46.33 3.87 -50.33
CA ALA A 12 46.22 3.41 -51.71
C ALA A 12 44.87 3.81 -52.28
N ASP A 13 44.97 4.72 -53.23
CA ASP A 13 43.91 5.10 -54.15
C ASP A 13 43.65 3.90 -55.09
N ARG A 14 42.82 2.96 -54.66
CA ARG A 14 42.25 1.91 -55.47
C ARG A 14 40.84 1.63 -55.01
N THR A 15 39.90 2.06 -55.81
CA THR A 15 38.51 1.66 -55.86
C THR A 15 38.39 0.19 -56.28
N ASP A 16 38.91 -0.73 -55.49
CA ASP A 16 38.55 -2.13 -55.59
C ASP A 16 37.28 -2.32 -54.73
N GLU A 17 36.17 -2.52 -55.41
CA GLU A 17 34.91 -2.91 -54.78
C GLU A 17 35.15 -4.16 -53.95
N ILE A 18 35.19 -3.98 -52.63
CA ILE A 18 35.22 -5.10 -51.68
C ILE A 18 33.89 -5.81 -51.82
N ARG A 19 33.85 -6.91 -52.59
CA ARG A 19 32.70 -7.81 -52.62
C ARG A 19 32.50 -8.43 -51.25
N MET A 20 31.47 -8.00 -50.58
CA MET A 20 31.07 -8.65 -49.33
C MET A 20 30.55 -10.07 -49.59
N PRO A 21 30.84 -11.06 -48.70
CA PRO A 21 30.25 -12.36 -48.80
C PRO A 21 28.70 -12.27 -48.76
N GLU A 22 28.00 -13.13 -49.48
CA GLU A 22 26.51 -13.19 -49.43
C GLU A 22 26.06 -13.44 -47.96
N GLY A 23 25.23 -12.53 -47.45
CA GLY A 23 24.71 -12.58 -46.06
C GLY A 23 25.49 -11.78 -45.02
N ALA A 24 26.48 -10.95 -45.42
CA ALA A 24 27.17 -10.02 -44.53
C ALA A 24 26.54 -8.62 -44.58
N ASP A 25 25.96 -8.20 -43.46
CA ASP A 25 25.48 -6.81 -43.29
C ASP A 25 26.62 -5.86 -42.87
N PRO A 26 26.76 -4.68 -43.48
CA PRO A 26 27.75 -3.71 -43.07
C PRO A 26 27.44 -3.17 -41.67
N MET A 27 28.29 -3.51 -40.70
CA MET A 27 28.22 -2.97 -39.36
C MET A 27 28.86 -1.59 -39.32
N PRO A 28 28.12 -0.50 -39.00
CA PRO A 28 28.73 0.82 -38.90
C PRO A 28 29.79 0.79 -37.79
N LEU A 29 31.03 1.20 -38.17
CA LEU A 29 32.11 1.34 -37.19
C LEU A 29 31.74 2.45 -36.21
N PRO A 30 32.01 2.29 -34.91
CA PRO A 30 31.78 3.37 -33.95
C PRO A 30 32.61 4.61 -34.37
N PRO A 31 32.07 5.83 -34.18
CA PRO A 31 32.68 7.08 -34.66
C PRO A 31 34.03 7.42 -34.02
N ARG A 32 34.47 6.62 -33.03
CA ARG A 32 35.73 6.79 -32.32
C ARG A 32 36.62 5.55 -32.49
N ASP A 33 37.91 5.80 -32.64
CA ASP A 33 38.95 4.75 -32.72
C ASP A 33 38.93 3.88 -31.42
N PRO A 34 39.09 2.54 -31.52
CA PRO A 34 39.19 1.65 -30.38
C PRO A 34 40.25 2.02 -29.33
N ALA A 35 41.34 2.66 -29.77
CA ALA A 35 42.38 3.15 -28.87
C ALA A 35 41.90 4.31 -28.02
N THR A 36 41.17 5.25 -28.62
CA THR A 36 40.55 6.39 -27.93
C THR A 36 39.48 5.90 -26.93
N LEU A 37 38.60 4.98 -27.32
CA LEU A 37 37.60 4.40 -26.44
C LEU A 37 38.19 3.69 -25.24
N ARG A 38 39.33 2.99 -25.42
CA ARG A 38 40.07 2.37 -24.32
C ARG A 38 40.72 3.38 -23.39
N SER A 39 41.19 4.50 -23.93
CA SER A 39 41.73 5.62 -23.13
C SER A 39 40.66 6.27 -22.30
N ASP A 40 39.52 6.59 -22.92
CA ASP A 40 38.36 7.21 -22.27
C ASP A 40 37.81 6.28 -21.17
N ALA A 41 37.71 4.98 -21.45
CA ALA A 41 37.29 3.97 -20.44
C ALA A 41 38.24 3.91 -19.23
N LYS A 42 39.58 3.98 -19.47
CA LYS A 42 40.55 4.02 -18.38
C LYS A 42 40.47 5.30 -17.56
N GLU A 43 40.21 6.42 -18.19
CA GLU A 43 40.06 7.71 -17.51
C GLU A 43 38.80 7.71 -16.63
N VAL A 44 37.67 7.22 -17.15
CA VAL A 44 36.43 7.07 -16.41
C VAL A 44 36.59 6.09 -15.24
N ASP A 45 37.29 4.99 -15.45
CA ASP A 45 37.56 3.98 -14.40
C ASP A 45 38.46 4.55 -13.29
N ALA A 46 39.43 5.38 -13.66
CA ALA A 46 40.31 6.07 -12.71
C ALA A 46 39.52 7.13 -11.90
N ALA A 47 38.66 7.92 -12.57
CA ALA A 47 37.79 8.88 -11.90
C ALA A 47 36.81 8.19 -10.94
N LEU A 48 36.19 7.10 -11.36
CA LEU A 48 35.27 6.32 -10.53
C LEU A 48 35.99 5.76 -9.29
N ARG A 49 37.20 5.25 -9.42
CA ARG A 49 38.00 4.77 -8.26
C ARG A 49 38.35 5.91 -7.30
N ALA A 50 38.70 7.07 -7.82
CA ALA A 50 38.98 8.24 -7.00
C ALA A 50 37.71 8.72 -6.24
N ASP A 51 36.56 8.72 -6.90
CA ASP A 51 35.28 9.06 -6.26
C ASP A 51 34.87 8.05 -5.19
N ILE A 52 35.03 6.76 -5.45
CA ILE A 52 34.78 5.69 -4.45
C ILE A 52 35.69 5.88 -3.23
N GLU A 53 36.99 6.13 -3.45
CA GLU A 53 37.92 6.38 -2.35
C GLU A 53 37.52 7.61 -1.54
N ARG A 54 37.11 8.69 -2.21
CA ARG A 54 36.61 9.91 -1.56
C ARG A 54 35.34 9.67 -0.76
N LEU A 55 34.43 8.85 -1.28
CA LEU A 55 33.22 8.42 -0.52
C LEU A 55 33.61 7.63 0.71
N HIS A 56 34.57 6.70 0.61
CA HIS A 56 35.09 5.96 1.79
C HIS A 56 35.72 6.89 2.82
N GLN A 57 36.49 7.88 2.38
CA GLN A 57 37.08 8.87 3.28
C GLN A 57 36.03 9.76 4.00
N LEU A 58 34.87 10.00 3.36
CA LEU A 58 33.79 10.78 3.94
C LEU A 58 32.82 9.94 4.79
N ALA A 59 32.79 8.63 4.59
CA ALA A 59 31.84 7.73 5.24
C ALA A 59 31.93 7.75 6.77
N HIS A 60 33.13 8.01 7.33
CA HIS A 60 33.32 8.12 8.79
C HIS A 60 32.64 9.34 9.40
N LEU A 61 32.33 10.37 8.60
CA LEU A 61 31.62 11.58 9.07
C LEU A 61 30.12 11.36 9.24
N VAL A 62 29.55 10.31 8.63
CA VAL A 62 28.11 10.06 8.66
C VAL A 62 27.54 9.88 10.07
N PRO A 63 28.18 9.14 10.99
CA PRO A 63 27.72 9.06 12.39
C PRO A 63 27.70 10.41 13.08
N ASP A 64 28.78 11.20 12.93
CA ASP A 64 28.90 12.52 13.57
C ASP A 64 27.87 13.51 13.02
N MET A 65 27.66 13.50 11.69
CA MET A 65 26.60 14.31 11.04
C MET A 65 25.20 13.93 11.53
N ARG A 66 24.94 12.64 11.72
CA ARG A 66 23.65 12.19 12.27
C ARG A 66 23.46 12.60 13.71
N ALA A 67 24.51 12.50 14.53
CA ALA A 67 24.46 12.95 15.92
C ALA A 67 24.22 14.46 16.02
N GLU A 68 24.92 15.26 15.20
CA GLU A 68 24.73 16.71 15.18
C GLU A 68 23.35 17.12 14.63
N LEU A 69 22.86 16.42 13.60
CA LEU A 69 21.49 16.62 13.09
C LEU A 69 20.45 16.35 14.19
N ALA A 70 20.58 15.24 14.92
CA ALA A 70 19.68 14.92 16.02
C ALA A 70 19.71 15.98 17.13
N ARG A 71 20.91 16.50 17.44
CA ARG A 71 21.10 17.58 18.41
C ARG A 71 20.45 18.89 17.94
N LEU A 72 20.63 19.27 16.68
CA LEU A 72 20.02 20.47 16.12
C LEU A 72 18.50 20.35 16.06
N GLU A 73 17.96 19.19 15.69
CA GLU A 73 16.52 18.93 15.74
C GLU A 73 15.96 19.09 17.15
N GLN A 74 16.66 18.58 18.17
CA GLN A 74 16.27 18.75 19.56
C GLN A 74 16.31 20.24 19.98
N GLN A 75 17.34 20.98 19.62
CA GLN A 75 17.43 22.41 19.92
C GLN A 75 16.31 23.22 19.24
N VAL A 76 15.91 22.84 18.03
CA VAL A 76 14.77 23.46 17.35
C VAL A 76 13.49 23.18 18.12
N GLU A 77 13.24 21.93 18.54
CA GLU A 77 12.07 21.55 19.33
C GLU A 77 12.02 22.35 20.66
N GLU A 78 13.13 22.46 21.38
CA GLU A 78 13.25 23.26 22.60
C GLU A 78 12.96 24.74 22.34
N THR A 79 13.53 25.28 21.27
CA THR A 79 13.33 26.71 20.93
C THR A 79 11.86 26.97 20.55
N VAL A 80 11.22 26.05 19.81
CA VAL A 80 9.81 26.16 19.45
C VAL A 80 8.94 26.13 20.71
N ALA A 81 9.22 25.19 21.63
CA ALA A 81 8.48 25.07 22.86
C ALA A 81 8.58 26.35 23.72
N VAL A 82 9.80 26.90 23.89
CA VAL A 82 10.04 28.13 24.63
C VAL A 82 9.38 29.35 23.97
N ARG A 83 9.44 29.46 22.64
CA ARG A 83 8.79 30.55 21.89
C ARG A 83 7.27 30.44 21.86
N GLY A 84 6.72 29.25 21.99
CA GLY A 84 5.29 29.01 22.10
C GLY A 84 4.73 29.27 23.52
N ALA A 85 5.60 29.40 24.50
CA ALA A 85 5.20 29.69 25.86
C ALA A 85 4.76 31.14 26.01
N VAL A 86 3.81 31.36 26.90
CA VAL A 86 3.43 32.71 27.34
C VAL A 86 4.39 33.11 28.49
N VAL A 87 5.12 34.18 28.28
CA VAL A 87 6.07 34.68 29.25
C VAL A 87 5.61 36.05 29.71
N ASP A 88 5.37 36.19 31.00
CA ASP A 88 5.16 37.47 31.69
C ASP A 88 6.27 37.63 32.76
N ASP A 89 6.46 38.81 33.28
CA ASP A 89 7.57 39.16 34.25
C ASP A 89 7.67 38.18 35.43
N GLN A 90 6.58 37.52 35.79
CA GLN A 90 6.49 36.60 36.93
C GLN A 90 5.97 35.20 36.62
N LEU A 91 5.53 34.95 35.39
CA LEU A 91 4.87 33.71 35.00
C LEU A 91 5.40 33.21 33.68
N PHE A 92 5.70 31.91 33.64
CA PHE A 92 6.01 31.15 32.42
C PHE A 92 4.95 30.06 32.28
N ALA A 93 4.15 30.11 31.23
CA ALA A 93 3.14 29.09 30.93
C ALA A 93 3.43 28.40 29.62
N ILE A 94 3.47 27.08 29.64
CA ILE A 94 3.64 26.21 28.46
C ILE A 94 2.46 25.29 28.34
N GLN A 95 1.95 25.13 27.13
CA GLN A 95 0.90 24.20 26.81
C GLN A 95 1.44 23.07 25.91
N GLY A 96 1.05 21.83 26.20
CA GLY A 96 1.46 20.67 25.41
C GLY A 96 0.48 19.53 25.54
N TRP A 97 0.62 18.57 24.64
CA TRP A 97 -0.20 17.36 24.62
C TRP A 97 0.52 16.22 25.34
N LEU A 98 -0.16 15.59 26.28
CA LEU A 98 0.37 14.48 27.07
C LEU A 98 -0.66 13.33 27.09
N PRO A 99 -0.25 12.07 26.88
CA PRO A 99 -1.12 10.93 27.13
C PRO A 99 -1.62 10.91 28.58
N GLN A 100 -2.91 10.68 28.78
CA GLN A 100 -3.53 10.76 30.12
C GLN A 100 -2.83 9.86 31.15
N GLU A 101 -2.32 8.71 30.71
CA GLU A 101 -1.57 7.77 31.56
C GLU A 101 -0.28 8.36 32.15
N ASN A 102 0.32 9.29 31.43
CA ASN A 102 1.60 9.90 31.81
C ASN A 102 1.44 11.14 32.71
N TYR A 103 0.20 11.58 32.96
CA TYR A 103 -0.03 12.79 33.77
C TYR A 103 0.46 12.61 35.22
N THR A 104 0.12 11.51 35.87
CA THR A 104 0.55 11.22 37.24
C THR A 104 2.06 11.06 37.34
N VAL A 105 2.68 10.42 36.35
CA VAL A 105 4.13 10.23 36.29
C VAL A 105 4.85 11.58 36.14
N LEU A 106 4.31 12.48 35.31
CA LEU A 106 4.87 13.83 35.16
C LEU A 106 4.74 14.65 36.45
N ASP A 107 3.59 14.62 37.12
CA ASP A 107 3.32 15.32 38.37
C ASP A 107 4.28 14.83 39.46
N GLU A 108 4.45 13.52 39.64
CA GLU A 108 5.40 12.94 40.59
C GLU A 108 6.84 13.31 40.27
N GLN A 109 7.26 13.34 39.01
CA GLN A 109 8.62 13.74 38.62
C GLN A 109 8.90 15.22 38.90
N LEU A 110 7.94 16.10 38.65
CA LEU A 110 8.07 17.52 38.93
C LEU A 110 8.18 17.80 40.45
N MET A 111 7.38 17.09 41.25
CA MET A 111 7.47 17.17 42.71
C MET A 111 8.82 16.65 43.25
N GLN A 112 9.34 15.54 42.69
CA GLN A 112 10.63 14.96 43.09
C GLN A 112 11.82 15.90 42.77
N GLN A 113 11.71 16.70 41.71
CA GLN A 113 12.74 17.63 41.27
C GLN A 113 12.60 19.00 41.93
N ASP A 114 11.62 19.19 42.81
CA ASP A 114 11.33 20.45 43.51
C ASP A 114 11.15 21.63 42.53
N ILE A 115 10.52 21.37 41.37
CA ILE A 115 10.23 22.40 40.36
C ILE A 115 8.92 23.09 40.76
N PRO A 116 8.91 24.41 41.01
CA PRO A 116 7.70 25.14 41.38
C PRO A 116 6.80 25.36 40.18
N VAL A 117 5.99 24.36 39.84
CA VAL A 117 5.07 24.40 38.71
C VAL A 117 3.67 23.97 39.16
N VAL A 118 2.66 24.55 38.53
CA VAL A 118 1.26 24.11 38.66
C VAL A 118 0.85 23.45 37.36
N LEU A 119 0.45 22.18 37.44
CA LEU A 119 -0.09 21.45 36.30
C LEU A 119 -1.62 21.59 36.24
N GLU A 120 -2.11 22.13 35.14
CA GLU A 120 -3.54 22.18 34.84
C GLU A 120 -3.87 21.18 33.72
N LYS A 121 -4.78 20.29 34.03
CA LYS A 121 -5.30 19.31 33.03
C LYS A 121 -6.53 19.87 32.33
N ARG A 122 -6.47 19.95 31.01
CA ARG A 122 -7.59 20.34 30.14
C ARG A 122 -7.82 19.27 29.08
N ASP A 123 -9.09 18.92 28.84
CA ASP A 123 -9.43 18.07 27.71
C ASP A 123 -9.43 18.89 26.41
N PRO A 124 -9.12 18.24 25.25
CA PRO A 124 -9.07 18.94 23.96
C PRO A 124 -10.42 19.56 23.58
N GLU A 125 -10.43 20.81 23.14
CA GLU A 125 -11.61 21.48 22.62
C GLU A 125 -12.00 20.89 21.24
N GLU A 126 -13.26 21.14 20.79
CA GLU A 126 -13.74 20.59 19.51
C GLU A 126 -12.95 21.08 18.30
N GLU A 127 -12.44 22.31 18.36
CA GLU A 127 -11.66 22.94 17.30
C GLU A 127 -10.18 22.57 17.34
N GLU A 128 -9.71 22.04 18.46
CA GLU A 128 -8.32 21.61 18.61
C GLU A 128 -8.11 20.24 17.95
N ASN A 129 -6.96 20.10 17.30
CA ASN A 129 -6.55 18.86 16.66
C ASN A 129 -5.30 18.28 17.34
N PRO A 130 -5.44 17.47 18.41
CA PRO A 130 -4.31 16.88 19.12
C PRO A 130 -3.51 15.91 18.25
N PRO A 131 -2.21 15.69 18.54
CA PRO A 131 -1.44 14.66 17.87
C PRO A 131 -1.97 13.27 18.19
N THR A 132 -1.94 12.39 17.21
CA THR A 132 -2.46 11.02 17.35
C THR A 132 -1.37 10.08 17.84
N LEU A 133 -1.63 9.41 18.97
CA LEU A 133 -0.84 8.29 19.46
C LEU A 133 -1.60 6.98 19.23
N ILE A 134 -1.21 6.25 18.19
CA ILE A 134 -1.81 4.94 17.89
C ILE A 134 -1.02 3.85 18.63
N ARG A 135 -1.74 3.02 19.38
CA ARG A 135 -1.18 1.84 20.06
C ARG A 135 -1.96 0.59 19.64
N PRO A 136 -1.71 0.06 18.45
CA PRO A 136 -2.43 -1.11 17.98
C PRO A 136 -2.13 -2.33 18.85
N PRO A 137 -3.09 -3.27 18.98
CA PRO A 137 -2.86 -4.53 19.66
C PRO A 137 -1.66 -5.27 19.02
N ALA A 138 -0.99 -6.12 19.79
CA ALA A 138 0.29 -6.73 19.37
C ALA A 138 0.22 -7.44 18.01
N TRP A 139 -0.92 -8.09 17.72
CA TRP A 139 -1.14 -8.77 16.45
C TRP A 139 -1.31 -7.81 15.25
N ALA A 140 -1.81 -6.58 15.48
CA ALA A 140 -2.05 -5.60 14.42
C ALA A 140 -0.85 -4.66 14.17
N ARG A 141 0.20 -4.70 15.01
CA ARG A 141 1.39 -3.85 14.88
C ARG A 141 2.11 -3.90 13.53
N PRO A 142 2.15 -5.01 12.76
CA PRO A 142 2.82 -5.02 11.46
C PRO A 142 2.31 -3.96 10.49
N ILE A 143 1.03 -3.55 10.58
CA ILE A 143 0.45 -2.54 9.69
C ILE A 143 1.06 -1.14 9.89
N ASP A 144 1.62 -0.84 11.07
CA ASP A 144 2.30 0.43 11.35
C ASP A 144 3.44 0.71 10.38
N GLY A 145 4.10 -0.36 9.90
CA GLY A 145 5.13 -0.26 8.87
C GLY A 145 4.61 0.37 7.58
N LEU A 146 3.40 -0.01 7.17
CA LEU A 146 2.75 0.56 6.00
C LEU A 146 2.37 2.03 6.23
N PHE A 147 1.72 2.36 7.35
CA PHE A 147 1.31 3.73 7.66
C PHE A 147 2.51 4.68 7.73
N LYS A 148 3.62 4.24 8.34
CA LYS A 148 4.87 5.01 8.37
C LYS A 148 5.46 5.24 7.00
N MET A 149 5.41 4.23 6.11
CA MET A 149 5.91 4.33 4.75
C MET A 149 5.05 5.25 3.88
N LEU A 150 3.73 5.25 4.09
CA LEU A 150 2.80 6.14 3.40
C LEU A 150 2.78 7.56 3.99
N GLY A 151 3.35 7.75 5.17
CA GLY A 151 3.30 9.03 5.89
C GLY A 151 1.89 9.43 6.33
N THR A 152 0.97 8.47 6.46
CA THR A 152 -0.43 8.73 6.80
C THR A 152 -0.70 8.37 8.24
N VAL A 153 -1.43 9.25 8.94
CA VAL A 153 -1.84 9.06 10.34
C VAL A 153 -3.32 9.39 10.45
N PRO A 154 -4.14 8.51 11.04
CA PRO A 154 -5.53 8.84 11.35
C PRO A 154 -5.62 10.06 12.27
N GLY A 155 -6.65 10.86 12.14
CA GLY A 155 -6.92 11.97 13.04
C GLY A 155 -7.18 11.51 14.48
N TYR A 156 -6.98 12.38 15.45
CA TYR A 156 -7.17 12.08 16.88
C TYR A 156 -8.57 11.52 17.19
N ARG A 157 -9.59 12.00 16.49
CA ARG A 157 -10.99 11.59 16.66
C ARG A 157 -11.43 10.48 15.70
N GLU A 158 -10.54 10.02 14.82
CA GLU A 158 -10.83 8.96 13.85
C GLU A 158 -10.70 7.56 14.47
N PHE A 159 -10.99 6.56 13.66
CA PHE A 159 -10.93 5.15 14.08
C PHE A 159 -9.51 4.60 14.01
N ASP A 160 -9.15 3.70 14.93
CA ASP A 160 -7.96 2.87 14.78
C ASP A 160 -8.26 1.71 13.82
N VAL A 161 -7.88 1.87 12.57
CA VAL A 161 -8.12 0.90 11.49
C VAL A 161 -7.02 -0.17 11.37
N SER A 162 -6.06 -0.20 12.29
CA SER A 162 -4.91 -1.11 12.23
C SER A 162 -5.32 -2.58 12.13
N GLY A 163 -6.32 -3.00 12.91
CA GLY A 163 -6.82 -4.38 12.88
C GLY A 163 -7.46 -4.78 11.55
N PRO A 164 -8.52 -4.08 11.11
CA PRO A 164 -9.16 -4.36 9.82
C PRO A 164 -8.19 -4.33 8.64
N PHE A 165 -7.26 -3.36 8.62
CA PHE A 165 -6.29 -3.27 7.54
C PHE A 165 -5.33 -4.46 7.52
N LEU A 166 -4.86 -4.92 8.68
CA LEU A 166 -4.00 -6.10 8.73
C LEU A 166 -4.72 -7.39 8.29
N ILE A 167 -6.03 -7.46 8.41
CA ILE A 167 -6.81 -8.60 7.91
C ILE A 167 -7.07 -8.46 6.41
N ALA A 168 -7.59 -7.31 5.97
CA ALA A 168 -8.04 -7.12 4.60
C ALA A 168 -6.88 -7.00 3.59
N LEU A 169 -5.83 -6.24 3.92
CA LEU A 169 -4.71 -6.01 2.99
C LEU A 169 -3.97 -7.29 2.58
N PRO A 170 -3.61 -8.24 3.48
CA PRO A 170 -3.01 -9.51 3.06
C PRO A 170 -3.93 -10.35 2.19
N ILE A 171 -5.25 -10.38 2.47
CA ILE A 171 -6.22 -11.11 1.65
C ILE A 171 -6.29 -10.51 0.25
N PHE A 172 -6.41 -9.18 0.13
CA PHE A 172 -6.44 -8.49 -1.17
C PHE A 172 -5.14 -8.70 -1.93
N THR A 173 -4.00 -8.57 -1.26
CA THR A 173 -2.68 -8.77 -1.87
C THR A 173 -2.51 -10.22 -2.32
N ALA A 174 -2.96 -11.19 -1.55
CA ALA A 174 -2.93 -12.60 -1.96
C ALA A 174 -3.75 -12.85 -3.23
N MET A 175 -4.92 -12.21 -3.36
CA MET A 175 -5.73 -12.26 -4.59
C MET A 175 -5.03 -11.58 -5.77
N LEU A 176 -4.30 -10.48 -5.54
CA LEU A 176 -3.53 -9.78 -6.57
C LEU A 176 -2.31 -10.58 -7.04
N ILE A 177 -1.59 -11.23 -6.12
CA ILE A 177 -0.44 -12.09 -6.41
C ILE A 177 -0.89 -13.37 -7.11
N SER A 178 -1.98 -13.98 -6.63
CA SER A 178 -2.66 -15.17 -7.14
C SER A 178 -1.78 -16.41 -7.40
N ASP A 179 -0.64 -16.54 -6.69
CA ASP A 179 0.31 -17.65 -6.88
C ASP A 179 1.01 -18.01 -5.57
N ALA A 180 0.99 -19.31 -5.20
CA ALA A 180 1.64 -19.80 -3.99
C ALA A 180 3.16 -19.77 -4.04
N GLY A 181 3.75 -19.97 -5.23
CA GLY A 181 5.20 -19.90 -5.43
C GLY A 181 5.73 -18.49 -5.14
N TYR A 182 5.05 -17.46 -5.63
CA TYR A 182 5.41 -16.07 -5.34
C TYR A 182 5.20 -15.73 -3.86
N GLY A 183 4.09 -16.20 -3.27
CA GLY A 183 3.85 -16.08 -1.84
C GLY A 183 4.96 -16.74 -1.01
N ALA A 184 5.42 -17.93 -1.42
CA ALA A 184 6.51 -18.63 -0.75
C ALA A 184 7.86 -17.90 -0.89
N ILE A 185 8.18 -17.35 -2.06
CA ILE A 185 9.38 -16.50 -2.22
C ILE A 185 9.34 -15.31 -1.28
N LEU A 186 8.21 -14.62 -1.20
CA LEU A 186 8.04 -13.46 -0.33
C LEU A 186 8.17 -13.85 1.15
N LEU A 187 7.47 -14.91 1.56
CA LEU A 187 7.49 -15.42 2.94
C LEU A 187 8.89 -15.87 3.35
N LEU A 188 9.50 -16.77 2.56
CA LEU A 188 10.80 -17.33 2.88
C LEU A 188 11.93 -16.31 2.71
N GLY A 189 11.85 -15.46 1.68
CA GLY A 189 12.81 -14.38 1.47
C GLY A 189 12.85 -13.40 2.64
N CYS A 190 11.68 -12.93 3.10
CA CYS A 190 11.61 -12.04 4.25
C CYS A 190 11.93 -12.75 5.58
N ALA A 191 11.58 -14.03 5.74
CA ALA A 191 11.84 -14.76 6.98
C ALA A 191 13.33 -15.16 7.12
N LEU A 192 13.95 -15.72 6.07
CA LEU A 192 15.35 -16.16 6.09
C LEU A 192 16.34 -14.98 6.08
N ALA A 193 16.01 -13.92 5.34
CA ALA A 193 16.81 -12.70 5.27
C ALA A 193 16.25 -11.58 6.18
N TYR A 194 15.60 -11.93 7.29
CA TYR A 194 14.91 -10.97 8.16
C TYR A 194 15.76 -9.77 8.58
N PRO A 195 17.03 -9.95 9.05
CA PRO A 195 17.87 -8.81 9.45
C PRO A 195 18.18 -7.84 8.30
N GLN A 196 18.35 -8.35 7.08
CA GLN A 196 18.60 -7.54 5.89
C GLN A 196 17.31 -6.81 5.44
N ALA A 197 16.19 -7.53 5.40
CA ALA A 197 14.89 -6.97 5.06
C ALA A 197 14.44 -5.91 6.08
N ALA A 198 14.62 -6.15 7.38
CA ALA A 198 14.31 -5.21 8.43
C ALA A 198 15.16 -3.94 8.38
N ARG A 199 16.43 -4.03 7.95
CA ARG A 199 17.28 -2.85 7.71
C ARG A 199 16.83 -2.05 6.49
N ALA A 200 16.36 -2.73 5.44
CA ALA A 200 15.94 -2.10 4.19
C ALA A 200 14.55 -1.46 4.29
N PHE A 201 13.60 -2.15 4.87
CA PHE A 201 12.17 -1.79 4.85
C PHE A 201 11.60 -1.44 6.24
N GLY A 202 12.36 -1.67 7.29
CA GLY A 202 11.90 -1.53 8.67
C GLY A 202 11.23 -2.82 9.19
N ASP A 203 11.33 -3.01 10.49
CA ASP A 203 10.92 -4.23 11.20
C ASP A 203 9.44 -4.56 11.01
N ARG A 204 8.57 -3.55 11.19
CA ARG A 204 7.10 -3.72 11.08
C ARG A 204 6.65 -4.03 9.66
N PHE A 205 7.24 -3.37 8.68
CA PHE A 205 6.89 -3.62 7.28
C PHE A 205 7.36 -5.00 6.81
N THR A 206 8.54 -5.46 7.28
CA THR A 206 9.02 -6.83 7.03
C THR A 206 8.07 -7.88 7.62
N GLN A 207 7.56 -7.66 8.84
CA GLN A 207 6.53 -8.51 9.43
C GLN A 207 5.24 -8.53 8.59
N LEU A 208 4.82 -7.38 8.07
CA LEU A 208 3.66 -7.30 7.17
C LEU A 208 3.90 -8.13 5.89
N LEU A 209 5.07 -8.03 5.27
CA LEU A 209 5.40 -8.83 4.08
C LEU A 209 5.39 -10.34 4.36
N ILE A 210 5.83 -10.76 5.55
CA ILE A 210 5.73 -12.17 5.99
C ILE A 210 4.27 -12.61 6.08
N VAL A 211 3.40 -11.79 6.67
CA VAL A 211 1.96 -12.09 6.76
C VAL A 211 1.34 -12.16 5.37
N VAL A 212 1.65 -11.19 4.51
CA VAL A 212 1.20 -11.17 3.10
C VAL A 212 1.66 -12.42 2.37
N GLY A 213 2.94 -12.79 2.50
CA GLY A 213 3.49 -14.01 1.90
C GLY A 213 2.77 -15.27 2.38
N ALA A 214 2.51 -15.39 3.69
CA ALA A 214 1.81 -16.55 4.25
C ALA A 214 0.37 -16.67 3.71
N VAL A 215 -0.38 -15.56 3.68
CA VAL A 215 -1.75 -15.53 3.13
C VAL A 215 -1.73 -15.80 1.62
N SER A 216 -0.72 -15.32 0.90
CA SER A 216 -0.56 -15.60 -0.54
C SER A 216 -0.28 -17.08 -0.83
N VAL A 217 0.51 -17.74 0.02
CA VAL A 217 0.71 -19.22 -0.08
C VAL A 217 -0.62 -19.95 0.10
N ILE A 218 -1.42 -19.58 1.10
CA ILE A 218 -2.74 -20.18 1.33
C ILE A 218 -3.66 -19.95 0.12
N TRP A 219 -3.75 -18.70 -0.34
CA TRP A 219 -4.60 -18.36 -1.50
C TRP A 219 -4.15 -19.11 -2.75
N GLY A 220 -2.85 -19.11 -3.07
CA GLY A 220 -2.30 -19.81 -4.23
C GLY A 220 -2.48 -21.33 -4.16
N ALA A 221 -2.47 -21.91 -2.94
CA ALA A 221 -2.83 -23.32 -2.75
C ALA A 221 -4.32 -23.59 -3.02
N LEU A 222 -5.23 -22.70 -2.60
CA LEU A 222 -6.67 -22.80 -2.89
C LEU A 222 -6.96 -22.70 -4.38
N THR A 223 -6.20 -21.88 -5.09
CA THR A 223 -6.32 -21.67 -6.54
C THR A 223 -5.47 -22.62 -7.36
N ASN A 224 -4.66 -23.48 -6.70
CA ASN A 224 -3.75 -24.44 -7.32
C ASN A 224 -2.76 -23.80 -8.32
N ALA A 225 -2.22 -22.62 -7.98
CA ALA A 225 -1.26 -21.90 -8.79
C ALA A 225 0.10 -21.88 -8.07
N PHE A 226 1.11 -22.52 -8.65
CA PHE A 226 2.49 -22.58 -8.17
C PHE A 226 3.43 -22.25 -9.33
N PHE A 227 3.89 -21.00 -9.41
CA PHE A 227 4.63 -20.47 -10.55
C PHE A 227 3.90 -20.70 -11.89
N GLY A 228 2.57 -20.56 -11.89
CA GLY A 228 1.74 -20.82 -13.06
C GLY A 228 1.47 -22.30 -13.36
N PHE A 229 1.93 -23.26 -12.54
CA PHE A 229 1.65 -24.69 -12.70
C PHE A 229 0.60 -25.17 -11.68
N PRO A 230 -0.36 -26.01 -12.09
CA PRO A 230 -1.24 -26.72 -11.18
C PRO A 230 -0.49 -27.94 -10.59
N LEU A 231 -0.16 -27.92 -9.29
CA LEU A 231 0.53 -29.02 -8.61
C LEU A 231 -0.40 -29.93 -7.82
N LEU A 232 -1.57 -29.45 -7.38
CA LEU A 232 -2.50 -30.21 -6.58
C LEU A 232 -3.54 -30.93 -7.47
N PRO A 233 -4.03 -32.10 -7.05
CA PRO A 233 -5.02 -32.86 -7.83
C PRO A 233 -6.42 -32.21 -7.86
N VAL A 234 -6.68 -31.26 -6.96
CA VAL A 234 -7.98 -30.57 -6.84
C VAL A 234 -7.75 -29.07 -6.76
N THR A 235 -8.48 -28.32 -7.57
CA THR A 235 -8.55 -26.86 -7.53
C THR A 235 -9.84 -26.45 -6.82
N LEU A 236 -9.73 -25.77 -5.68
CA LEU A 236 -10.92 -25.32 -4.93
C LEU A 236 -11.49 -24.03 -5.51
N ILE A 237 -10.64 -23.14 -5.97
CA ILE A 237 -11.00 -21.86 -6.58
C ILE A 237 -10.38 -21.81 -7.97
N PRO A 238 -11.15 -22.00 -9.05
CA PRO A 238 -10.60 -22.00 -10.39
C PRO A 238 -10.18 -20.59 -10.82
N ILE A 239 -8.91 -20.42 -11.23
CA ILE A 239 -8.38 -19.21 -11.87
C ILE A 239 -7.88 -19.63 -13.26
N GLU A 240 -8.80 -19.82 -14.19
CA GLU A 240 -8.53 -20.15 -15.57
C GLU A 240 -9.09 -19.07 -16.50
N LEU A 241 -8.62 -19.01 -17.74
CA LEU A 241 -9.13 -18.10 -18.76
C LEU A 241 -10.55 -18.47 -19.26
N SER A 242 -11.23 -19.40 -18.60
CA SER A 242 -12.61 -19.75 -18.95
C SER A 242 -13.59 -18.67 -18.49
N ASP A 243 -14.67 -18.47 -19.24
CA ASP A 243 -15.72 -17.51 -18.89
C ASP A 243 -16.38 -17.82 -17.55
N ALA A 244 -16.49 -19.11 -17.20
CA ALA A 244 -17.05 -19.56 -15.93
C ALA A 244 -16.16 -19.16 -14.76
N SER A 245 -14.85 -19.39 -14.84
CA SER A 245 -13.87 -19.02 -13.81
C SER A 245 -13.79 -17.50 -13.63
N ARG A 246 -13.78 -16.76 -14.74
CA ARG A 246 -13.78 -15.29 -14.71
C ARG A 246 -15.03 -14.74 -14.02
N THR A 247 -16.20 -15.27 -14.36
CA THR A 247 -17.48 -14.88 -13.73
C THR A 247 -17.50 -15.22 -12.26
N PHE A 248 -17.00 -16.39 -11.86
CA PHE A 248 -16.89 -16.79 -10.46
C PHE A 248 -15.95 -15.84 -9.69
N MET A 249 -14.77 -15.55 -10.20
CA MET A 249 -13.79 -14.65 -9.57
C MET A 249 -14.30 -13.21 -9.46
N MET A 250 -15.02 -12.69 -10.47
CA MET A 250 -15.69 -11.40 -10.39
C MET A 250 -16.73 -11.39 -9.27
N ARG A 251 -17.59 -12.40 -9.21
CA ARG A 251 -18.61 -12.53 -8.16
C ARG A 251 -17.98 -12.60 -6.78
N LEU A 252 -16.91 -13.38 -6.62
CA LEU A 252 -16.16 -13.48 -5.37
C LEU A 252 -15.56 -12.12 -4.96
N SER A 253 -14.93 -11.42 -5.90
CA SER A 253 -14.34 -10.08 -5.64
C SER A 253 -15.39 -9.07 -5.21
N PHE A 254 -16.55 -9.01 -5.86
CA PHE A 254 -17.66 -8.14 -5.47
C PHE A 254 -18.24 -8.54 -4.11
N THR A 255 -18.33 -9.82 -3.80
CA THR A 255 -18.83 -10.31 -2.51
C THR A 255 -17.88 -9.89 -1.39
N ILE A 256 -16.57 -10.07 -1.57
CA ILE A 256 -15.55 -9.63 -0.62
C ILE A 256 -15.62 -8.11 -0.44
N GLY A 257 -15.81 -7.35 -1.54
CA GLY A 257 -16.00 -5.91 -1.50
C GLY A 257 -17.23 -5.49 -0.70
N ALA A 258 -18.38 -6.11 -0.96
CA ALA A 258 -19.62 -5.82 -0.24
C ALA A 258 -19.48 -6.13 1.27
N ILE A 259 -18.83 -7.24 1.64
CA ILE A 259 -18.53 -7.57 3.05
C ILE A 259 -17.62 -6.50 3.66
N HIS A 260 -16.53 -6.14 3.00
CA HIS A 260 -15.54 -5.20 3.50
C HIS A 260 -16.14 -3.80 3.73
N LEU A 261 -16.89 -3.27 2.76
CA LEU A 261 -17.59 -1.99 2.87
C LEU A 261 -18.70 -2.04 3.95
N SER A 262 -19.42 -3.16 4.05
CA SER A 262 -20.43 -3.36 5.09
C SER A 262 -19.82 -3.34 6.48
N LEU A 263 -18.64 -3.93 6.67
CA LEU A 263 -17.92 -3.89 7.94
C LEU A 263 -17.57 -2.45 8.35
N ALA A 264 -17.14 -1.60 7.39
CA ALA A 264 -16.89 -0.18 7.66
C ALA A 264 -18.14 0.54 8.14
N GLN A 265 -19.27 0.38 7.43
CA GLN A 265 -20.53 1.01 7.78
C GLN A 265 -21.09 0.51 9.12
N LEU A 266 -21.02 -0.79 9.36
CA LEU A 266 -21.46 -1.39 10.64
C LEU A 266 -20.61 -0.90 11.81
N TRP A 267 -19.30 -0.79 11.64
CA TRP A 267 -18.42 -0.26 12.68
C TRP A 267 -18.75 1.21 12.98
N ALA A 268 -18.94 2.03 11.94
CA ALA A 268 -19.41 3.40 12.12
C ALA A 268 -20.79 3.45 12.81
N ALA A 269 -21.71 2.54 12.47
CA ALA A 269 -23.01 2.45 13.11
C ALA A 269 -22.92 2.18 14.62
N VAL A 270 -22.06 1.25 15.02
CA VAL A 270 -21.84 0.91 16.44
C VAL A 270 -21.30 2.12 17.21
N ARG A 271 -20.36 2.88 16.62
CA ARG A 271 -19.79 4.06 17.28
C ARG A 271 -20.79 5.19 17.46
N TYR A 272 -21.72 5.37 16.51
CA TYR A 272 -22.73 6.42 16.60
C TYR A 272 -23.93 6.03 17.48
N TYR A 273 -24.03 4.77 17.90
CA TYR A 273 -25.11 4.35 18.81
C TYR A 273 -24.98 5.05 20.17
N PRO A 274 -26.08 5.59 20.78
CA PRO A 274 -27.50 5.49 20.38
C PRO A 274 -28.03 6.59 19.45
N ASP A 275 -27.18 7.40 18.81
CA ASP A 275 -27.62 8.46 17.90
C ASP A 275 -28.35 7.86 16.67
N LEU A 276 -29.37 8.58 16.18
CA LEU A 276 -30.10 8.25 14.95
C LEU A 276 -29.21 8.17 13.70
N ARG A 277 -28.02 8.75 13.73
CA ARG A 277 -26.99 8.59 12.69
C ARG A 277 -26.56 7.14 12.50
N SER A 278 -26.68 6.32 13.53
CA SER A 278 -26.45 4.87 13.45
C SER A 278 -27.38 4.21 12.41
N LEU A 279 -28.65 4.62 12.35
CA LEU A 279 -29.62 4.11 11.37
C LEU A 279 -29.26 4.49 9.92
N ASN A 280 -28.68 5.66 9.71
CA ASN A 280 -28.12 6.03 8.41
C ASN A 280 -27.03 5.05 7.95
N ARG A 281 -26.10 4.71 8.84
CA ARG A 281 -25.02 3.76 8.55
C ARG A 281 -25.54 2.35 8.28
N LEU A 282 -26.53 1.90 9.02
CA LEU A 282 -27.24 0.64 8.74
C LEU A 282 -27.96 0.69 7.38
N GLY A 283 -28.56 1.84 7.04
CA GLY A 283 -29.14 2.06 5.73
C GLY A 283 -28.12 1.88 4.61
N TRP A 284 -26.94 2.47 4.76
CA TRP A 284 -25.84 2.28 3.78
C TRP A 284 -25.36 0.85 3.71
N THR A 285 -25.32 0.11 4.81
CA THR A 285 -24.98 -1.33 4.80
C THR A 285 -25.96 -2.12 3.93
N LEU A 286 -27.27 -1.92 4.10
CA LEU A 286 -28.29 -2.58 3.29
C LEU A 286 -28.20 -2.11 1.81
N PHE A 287 -27.94 -0.83 1.58
CA PHE A 287 -27.80 -0.26 0.25
C PHE A 287 -26.60 -0.84 -0.52
N ILE A 288 -25.45 -1.08 0.14
CA ILE A 288 -24.27 -1.73 -0.46
C ILE A 288 -24.63 -3.12 -0.98
N TRP A 289 -25.37 -3.92 -0.21
CA TRP A 289 -25.85 -5.23 -0.68
C TRP A 289 -26.87 -5.13 -1.81
N GLY A 290 -27.77 -4.13 -1.77
CA GLY A 290 -28.63 -3.84 -2.91
C GLY A 290 -27.84 -3.45 -4.16
N MET A 291 -26.80 -2.64 -3.99
CA MET A 291 -25.89 -2.22 -5.07
C MET A 291 -25.06 -3.38 -5.61
N TYR A 292 -24.65 -4.33 -4.76
CA TYR A 292 -24.06 -5.59 -5.20
C TYR A 292 -24.99 -6.33 -6.19
N GLY A 293 -26.31 -6.35 -5.94
CA GLY A 293 -27.30 -6.90 -6.87
C GLY A 293 -27.34 -6.14 -8.20
N VAL A 294 -27.24 -4.81 -8.17
CA VAL A 294 -27.17 -3.97 -9.38
C VAL A 294 -25.88 -4.25 -10.16
N VAL A 295 -24.72 -4.35 -9.50
CA VAL A 295 -23.44 -4.70 -10.13
C VAL A 295 -23.50 -6.10 -10.75
N ASN A 296 -24.09 -7.08 -10.06
CA ASN A 296 -24.31 -8.40 -10.63
C ASN A 296 -25.16 -8.37 -11.92
N MET A 297 -26.20 -7.53 -11.97
CA MET A 297 -27.00 -7.38 -13.18
C MET A 297 -26.18 -6.76 -14.33
N PHE A 298 -25.46 -5.66 -14.08
CA PHE A 298 -24.74 -4.95 -15.13
C PHE A 298 -23.49 -5.70 -15.61
N VAL A 299 -22.75 -6.35 -14.73
CA VAL A 299 -21.45 -6.96 -15.04
C VAL A 299 -21.58 -8.45 -15.33
N LEU A 300 -22.41 -9.18 -14.57
CA LEU A 300 -22.55 -10.62 -14.67
C LEU A 300 -23.88 -11.06 -15.30
N GLN A 301 -24.67 -10.09 -15.81
CA GLN A 301 -25.99 -10.32 -16.42
C GLN A 301 -26.93 -11.15 -15.53
N GLY A 302 -26.77 -11.02 -14.20
CA GLY A 302 -27.60 -11.69 -13.22
C GLY A 302 -29.02 -11.08 -13.15
N PRO A 303 -30.01 -11.81 -12.62
CA PRO A 303 -31.36 -11.29 -12.50
C PRO A 303 -31.46 -10.24 -11.39
N LEU A 304 -31.99 -9.05 -11.71
CA LEU A 304 -32.44 -8.06 -10.76
C LEU A 304 -33.97 -8.01 -10.81
N SER A 305 -34.64 -8.85 -10.08
CA SER A 305 -36.10 -8.92 -10.04
C SER A 305 -36.57 -8.87 -8.58
N TRP A 306 -37.84 -8.50 -8.37
CA TRP A 306 -38.46 -8.53 -7.04
C TRP A 306 -38.56 -9.91 -6.41
N GLN A 307 -38.20 -10.97 -7.15
CA GLN A 307 -38.05 -12.34 -6.61
C GLN A 307 -36.70 -12.56 -5.90
N THR A 308 -35.73 -11.64 -6.13
CA THR A 308 -34.42 -11.66 -5.47
C THR A 308 -34.40 -10.65 -4.29
N PRO A 309 -33.52 -10.81 -3.30
CA PRO A 309 -33.46 -9.90 -2.15
C PRO A 309 -32.95 -8.48 -2.51
N TRP A 310 -32.28 -8.32 -3.64
CA TRP A 310 -31.53 -7.13 -3.99
C TRP A 310 -32.37 -5.85 -4.07
N PRO A 311 -33.53 -5.81 -4.75
CA PRO A 311 -34.38 -4.61 -4.81
C PRO A 311 -34.91 -4.19 -3.43
N TYR A 312 -35.22 -5.14 -2.56
CA TYR A 312 -35.68 -4.85 -1.19
C TYR A 312 -34.56 -4.22 -0.36
N LEU A 313 -33.33 -4.77 -0.45
CA LEU A 313 -32.15 -4.20 0.23
C LEU A 313 -31.81 -2.82 -0.30
N LEU A 314 -31.90 -2.62 -1.62
CA LEU A 314 -31.65 -1.32 -2.26
C LEU A 314 -32.65 -0.26 -1.78
N THR A 315 -33.95 -0.56 -1.83
CA THR A 315 -35.02 0.39 -1.48
C THR A 315 -35.08 0.66 0.01
N SER A 316 -34.98 -0.36 0.85
CA SER A 316 -34.95 -0.18 2.31
C SER A 316 -33.71 0.54 2.77
N GLY A 317 -32.54 0.19 2.20
CA GLY A 317 -31.27 0.88 2.46
C GLY A 317 -31.31 2.34 2.06
N ALA A 318 -31.79 2.65 0.85
CA ALA A 318 -31.98 4.04 0.37
C ALA A 318 -32.93 4.83 1.29
N SER A 319 -34.04 4.23 1.67
CA SER A 319 -35.01 4.88 2.56
C SER A 319 -34.40 5.26 3.90
N LEU A 320 -33.68 4.33 4.55
CA LEU A 320 -32.98 4.59 5.81
C LEU A 320 -31.87 5.62 5.65
N ALA A 321 -31.08 5.52 4.57
CA ALA A 321 -29.97 6.43 4.30
C ALA A 321 -30.48 7.87 4.10
N ILE A 322 -31.58 8.07 3.36
CA ILE A 322 -32.20 9.39 3.13
C ILE A 322 -32.83 9.94 4.40
N LEU A 323 -33.63 9.13 5.10
CA LEU A 323 -34.35 9.55 6.28
C LEU A 323 -33.43 9.98 7.43
N PHE A 324 -32.31 9.28 7.63
CA PHE A 324 -31.41 9.52 8.76
C PHE A 324 -30.09 10.19 8.37
N ALA A 325 -29.97 10.77 7.16
CA ALA A 325 -28.77 11.50 6.72
C ALA A 325 -28.43 12.70 7.61
N SER A 326 -29.43 13.46 8.02
CA SER A 326 -29.30 14.63 8.90
C SER A 326 -30.43 14.64 9.92
N PRO A 327 -30.33 13.91 11.04
CA PRO A 327 -31.40 13.87 12.02
C PRO A 327 -31.75 15.28 12.51
N SER A 328 -32.98 15.73 12.29
CA SER A 328 -33.50 17.00 12.76
C SER A 328 -34.96 16.89 13.16
N ARG A 329 -35.44 17.81 14.02
CA ARG A 329 -36.86 17.85 14.41
C ARG A 329 -37.79 18.19 13.26
N ASN A 330 -37.27 18.81 12.19
CA ASN A 330 -38.04 19.15 11.00
C ASN A 330 -37.88 18.09 9.93
N VAL A 331 -38.91 17.25 9.75
CA VAL A 331 -38.93 16.14 8.80
C VAL A 331 -38.73 16.60 7.35
N ALA A 332 -39.25 17.74 6.97
CA ALA A 332 -39.08 18.29 5.62
C ALA A 332 -37.61 18.67 5.34
N LYS A 333 -36.95 19.28 6.33
CA LYS A 333 -35.52 19.60 6.23
C LYS A 333 -34.67 18.32 6.17
N MET A 334 -35.00 17.33 6.97
CA MET A 334 -34.34 16.04 7.02
C MET A 334 -34.40 15.32 5.67
N LEU A 335 -35.59 15.21 5.08
CA LEU A 335 -35.82 14.64 3.76
C LEU A 335 -35.13 15.44 2.65
N GLY A 336 -35.23 16.76 2.68
CA GLY A 336 -34.62 17.63 1.66
C GLY A 336 -33.10 17.49 1.63
N MET A 337 -32.44 17.49 2.80
CA MET A 337 -30.98 17.28 2.88
C MET A 337 -30.56 15.86 2.49
N GLY A 338 -31.31 14.84 2.94
CA GLY A 338 -31.06 13.47 2.57
C GLY A 338 -31.15 13.24 1.06
N LEU A 339 -32.23 13.75 0.42
CA LEU A 339 -32.42 13.66 -1.04
C LEU A 339 -31.33 14.43 -1.83
N ALA A 340 -30.87 15.57 -1.32
CA ALA A 340 -29.83 16.35 -1.97
C ALA A 340 -28.47 15.66 -1.98
N GLN A 341 -28.12 14.94 -0.90
CA GLN A 341 -26.84 14.25 -0.76
C GLN A 341 -26.85 12.84 -1.38
N PHE A 342 -28.01 12.18 -1.41
CA PHE A 342 -28.14 10.78 -1.80
C PHE A 342 -27.61 10.47 -3.21
N PRO A 343 -27.83 11.25 -4.28
CA PRO A 343 -27.37 10.91 -5.63
C PRO A 343 -25.84 10.79 -5.72
N LEU A 344 -25.09 11.69 -5.09
CA LEU A 344 -23.63 11.65 -5.07
C LEU A 344 -23.14 10.47 -4.26
N SER A 345 -23.70 10.23 -3.08
CA SER A 345 -23.35 9.11 -2.23
C SER A 345 -23.70 7.75 -2.85
N MET A 346 -24.81 7.68 -3.59
CA MET A 346 -25.19 6.51 -4.38
C MET A 346 -24.16 6.19 -5.47
N LEU A 347 -23.70 7.22 -6.19
CA LEU A 347 -22.67 7.04 -7.23
C LEU A 347 -21.35 6.60 -6.62
N SER A 348 -20.97 7.16 -5.47
CA SER A 348 -19.78 6.69 -4.73
C SER A 348 -19.90 5.23 -4.31
N ALA A 349 -21.02 4.84 -3.69
CA ALA A 349 -21.25 3.46 -3.27
C ALA A 349 -21.21 2.46 -4.45
N PHE A 350 -21.74 2.83 -5.62
CA PHE A 350 -21.66 2.04 -6.83
C PHE A 350 -20.21 1.90 -7.30
N SER A 351 -19.46 3.01 -7.35
CA SER A 351 -18.04 3.04 -7.70
C SER A 351 -17.21 2.20 -6.76
N ASP A 352 -17.49 2.29 -5.45
CA ASP A 352 -16.76 1.53 -4.42
C ASP A 352 -16.94 0.02 -4.62
N VAL A 353 -18.16 -0.46 -4.83
CA VAL A 353 -18.42 -1.89 -5.07
C VAL A 353 -17.75 -2.38 -6.35
N ILE A 354 -17.85 -1.62 -7.46
CA ILE A 354 -17.21 -2.00 -8.73
C ILE A 354 -15.68 -2.00 -8.61
N SER A 355 -15.11 -1.13 -7.78
CA SER A 355 -13.67 -1.03 -7.58
C SER A 355 -13.00 -2.36 -7.23
N TYR A 356 -13.73 -3.29 -6.60
CA TYR A 356 -13.21 -4.61 -6.22
C TYR A 356 -12.98 -5.55 -7.40
N VAL A 357 -13.49 -5.23 -8.60
CA VAL A 357 -13.15 -6.00 -9.81
C VAL A 357 -11.65 -6.05 -10.07
N ARG A 358 -10.90 -5.07 -9.58
CA ARG A 358 -9.43 -5.03 -9.67
C ARG A 358 -8.75 -6.23 -9.06
N LEU A 359 -9.29 -6.79 -7.96
CA LEU A 359 -8.73 -7.98 -7.33
C LEU A 359 -8.74 -9.16 -8.31
N MET A 360 -9.86 -9.36 -9.00
CA MET A 360 -9.96 -10.37 -10.04
C MET A 360 -9.09 -10.05 -11.25
N ALA A 361 -9.17 -8.82 -11.78
CA ALA A 361 -8.52 -8.46 -13.03
C ALA A 361 -6.99 -8.56 -12.94
N VAL A 362 -6.40 -8.05 -11.85
CA VAL A 362 -4.95 -8.07 -11.63
C VAL A 362 -4.49 -9.49 -11.27
N GLY A 363 -5.24 -10.22 -10.42
CA GLY A 363 -4.90 -11.59 -10.07
C GLY A 363 -4.94 -12.53 -11.28
N LEU A 364 -5.95 -12.39 -12.13
CA LEU A 364 -6.03 -13.14 -13.40
C LEU A 364 -4.86 -12.78 -14.33
N ALA A 365 -4.54 -11.48 -14.45
CA ALA A 365 -3.40 -11.03 -15.27
C ALA A 365 -2.07 -11.62 -14.77
N SER A 366 -1.83 -11.63 -13.45
CA SER A 366 -0.65 -12.24 -12.83
C SER A 366 -0.56 -13.74 -13.15
N SER A 367 -1.67 -14.47 -13.03
CA SER A 367 -1.74 -15.89 -13.34
C SER A 367 -1.46 -16.17 -14.84
N VAL A 368 -2.08 -15.40 -15.73
CA VAL A 368 -1.87 -15.54 -17.20
C VAL A 368 -0.42 -15.22 -17.57
N LEU A 369 0.18 -14.18 -17.00
CA LEU A 369 1.59 -13.86 -17.22
C LEU A 369 2.51 -15.00 -16.78
N ALA A 370 2.26 -15.60 -15.61
CA ALA A 370 3.05 -16.73 -15.13
C ALA A 370 3.01 -17.92 -16.13
N VAL A 371 1.83 -18.29 -16.60
CA VAL A 371 1.66 -19.36 -17.61
C VAL A 371 2.35 -18.98 -18.91
N SER A 372 2.18 -17.75 -19.40
CA SER A 372 2.80 -17.29 -20.66
C SER A 372 4.32 -17.31 -20.62
N PHE A 373 4.93 -16.91 -19.48
CA PHE A 373 6.38 -17.00 -19.31
C PHE A 373 6.88 -18.45 -19.27
N ASN A 374 6.11 -19.36 -18.67
CA ASN A 374 6.42 -20.79 -18.70
C ASN A 374 6.38 -21.33 -20.12
N ASP A 375 5.30 -21.06 -20.87
CA ASP A 375 5.15 -21.51 -22.24
C ASP A 375 6.28 -20.99 -23.14
N MET A 376 6.64 -19.72 -22.99
CA MET A 376 7.75 -19.12 -23.74
C MET A 376 9.10 -19.75 -23.38
N ALA A 377 9.33 -20.02 -22.09
CA ALA A 377 10.56 -20.60 -21.61
C ALA A 377 10.74 -22.05 -22.11
N PHE A 378 9.67 -22.86 -22.07
CA PHE A 378 9.74 -24.25 -22.49
C PHE A 378 9.73 -24.47 -24.03
N GLN A 379 9.36 -23.44 -24.79
CA GLN A 379 9.52 -23.44 -26.26
C GLN A 379 10.97 -23.12 -26.68
N ALA A 380 11.81 -22.61 -25.77
CA ALA A 380 13.20 -22.32 -26.09
C ALA A 380 14.01 -23.61 -26.16
N GLU A 381 14.64 -23.90 -27.31
CA GLU A 381 15.52 -25.06 -27.50
C GLU A 381 16.84 -24.97 -26.73
N PHE A 382 17.20 -23.76 -26.25
CA PHE A 382 18.48 -23.45 -25.60
C PHE A 382 18.27 -23.23 -24.09
N TRP A 383 18.67 -24.17 -23.25
CA TRP A 383 18.45 -24.16 -21.81
C TRP A 383 18.87 -22.88 -21.05
N PRO A 384 19.96 -22.14 -21.41
CA PRO A 384 20.29 -20.89 -20.74
C PRO A 384 19.24 -19.81 -21.02
N LEU A 385 18.61 -19.81 -22.22
CA LEU A 385 17.52 -18.90 -22.56
C LEU A 385 16.25 -19.27 -21.78
N THR A 386 15.98 -20.55 -21.60
CA THR A 386 14.88 -21.03 -20.72
C THR A 386 15.01 -20.48 -19.32
N ILE A 387 16.18 -20.63 -18.68
CA ILE A 387 16.42 -20.09 -17.33
C ILE A 387 16.29 -18.58 -17.32
N LEU A 388 16.85 -17.89 -18.30
CA LEU A 388 16.77 -16.43 -18.38
C LEU A 388 15.31 -15.95 -18.44
N VAL A 389 14.49 -16.57 -19.30
CA VAL A 389 13.07 -16.21 -19.44
C VAL A 389 12.30 -16.50 -18.15
N LEU A 390 12.54 -17.63 -17.50
CA LEU A 390 11.88 -17.95 -16.22
C LEU A 390 12.27 -16.95 -15.13
N VAL A 391 13.56 -16.69 -14.94
CA VAL A 391 14.02 -15.77 -13.88
C VAL A 391 13.52 -14.35 -14.13
N LEU A 392 13.67 -13.83 -15.35
CA LEU A 392 13.20 -12.48 -15.66
C LEU A 392 11.68 -12.37 -15.67
N GLY A 393 10.97 -13.37 -16.24
CA GLY A 393 9.52 -13.38 -16.34
C GLY A 393 8.86 -13.46 -14.96
N HIS A 394 9.23 -14.43 -14.14
CA HIS A 394 8.68 -14.54 -12.78
C HIS A 394 9.15 -13.40 -11.88
N GLY A 395 10.41 -12.94 -12.01
CA GLY A 395 10.92 -11.78 -11.29
C GLY A 395 10.11 -10.51 -11.62
N LEU A 396 9.82 -10.26 -12.89
CA LEU A 396 8.97 -9.16 -13.34
C LEU A 396 7.56 -9.29 -12.76
N ASN A 397 6.97 -10.49 -12.81
CA ASN A 397 5.62 -10.72 -12.31
C ASN A 397 5.51 -10.49 -10.79
N ILE A 398 6.49 -10.94 -10.00
CA ILE A 398 6.58 -10.63 -8.56
C ILE A 398 6.68 -9.11 -8.34
N GLY A 399 7.53 -8.43 -9.12
CA GLY A 399 7.66 -6.96 -9.04
C GLY A 399 6.33 -6.25 -9.33
N LEU A 400 5.62 -6.66 -10.38
CA LEU A 400 4.29 -6.11 -10.72
C LEU A 400 3.26 -6.40 -9.62
N ALA A 401 3.29 -7.60 -9.03
CA ALA A 401 2.40 -7.98 -7.94
C ALA A 401 2.64 -7.13 -6.67
N LEU A 402 3.90 -6.82 -6.33
CA LEU A 402 4.22 -5.90 -5.24
C LEU A 402 3.75 -4.48 -5.51
N ILE A 403 3.92 -3.98 -6.73
CA ILE A 403 3.37 -2.68 -7.14
C ILE A 403 1.84 -2.69 -7.03
N ALA A 404 1.20 -3.77 -7.46
CA ALA A 404 -0.26 -3.92 -7.36
C ALA A 404 -0.77 -3.93 -5.91
N MET A 405 0.00 -4.46 -4.95
CA MET A 405 -0.31 -4.36 -3.52
C MET A 405 -0.49 -2.90 -3.10
N PHE A 406 0.44 -2.01 -3.47
CA PHE A 406 0.36 -0.59 -3.14
C PHE A 406 -0.72 0.12 -3.95
N ALA A 407 -0.74 -0.07 -5.26
CA ALA A 407 -1.65 0.66 -6.15
C ALA A 407 -3.12 0.25 -5.96
N HIS A 408 -3.38 -1.00 -5.62
CA HIS A 408 -4.73 -1.55 -5.56
C HIS A 408 -5.13 -2.03 -4.16
N GLY A 409 -4.29 -2.83 -3.49
CA GLY A 409 -4.57 -3.36 -2.16
C GLY A 409 -4.68 -2.26 -1.09
N VAL A 410 -3.68 -1.37 -1.03
CA VAL A 410 -3.68 -0.23 -0.10
C VAL A 410 -4.84 0.72 -0.41
N ARG A 411 -5.08 1.01 -1.69
CA ARG A 411 -6.16 1.89 -2.11
C ARG A 411 -7.54 1.40 -1.63
N LEU A 412 -7.87 0.12 -1.82
CA LEU A 412 -9.15 -0.46 -1.37
C LEU A 412 -9.36 -0.29 0.14
N ASN A 413 -8.28 -0.37 0.92
CA ASN A 413 -8.35 -0.15 2.36
C ASN A 413 -8.47 1.34 2.72
N MET A 414 -7.62 2.21 2.14
CA MET A 414 -7.56 3.61 2.53
C MET A 414 -8.71 4.44 1.95
N LEU A 415 -9.01 4.26 0.67
CA LEU A 415 -10.02 5.08 0.01
C LEU A 415 -11.41 4.47 0.17
N GLU A 416 -11.63 3.24 -0.28
CA GLU A 416 -12.97 2.65 -0.28
C GLU A 416 -13.45 2.33 1.16
N PHE A 417 -12.64 1.63 1.97
CA PHE A 417 -13.01 1.33 3.35
C PHE A 417 -12.94 2.57 4.25
N GLY A 418 -11.85 3.35 4.17
CA GLY A 418 -11.63 4.53 4.98
C GLY A 418 -12.72 5.59 4.76
N SER A 419 -13.10 5.91 3.51
CA SER A 419 -14.17 6.86 3.22
C SER A 419 -15.54 6.38 3.72
N ASN A 420 -15.82 5.08 3.60
CA ASN A 420 -17.06 4.49 4.14
C ASN A 420 -17.10 4.52 5.68
N LEU A 421 -15.95 4.48 6.33
CA LEU A 421 -15.82 4.69 7.77
C LEU A 421 -15.89 6.17 8.17
N GLY A 422 -15.66 7.09 7.23
CA GLY A 422 -15.62 8.54 7.45
C GLY A 422 -14.26 9.05 7.89
N MET A 423 -13.17 8.44 7.41
CA MET A 423 -11.81 8.87 7.71
C MET A 423 -11.33 9.94 6.72
N GLU A 424 -10.62 10.93 7.23
CA GLU A 424 -10.03 12.03 6.47
C GLU A 424 -8.50 11.94 6.42
N TRP A 425 -7.89 11.11 7.30
CA TRP A 425 -6.43 10.93 7.41
C TRP A 425 -5.70 12.25 7.71
N ALA A 426 -6.35 13.13 8.46
CA ALA A 426 -5.85 14.48 8.76
C ALA A 426 -4.99 14.55 10.03
N GLY A 427 -4.57 13.41 10.58
CA GLY A 427 -3.78 13.34 11.80
C GLY A 427 -2.30 13.59 11.59
N TYR A 428 -1.62 13.93 12.67
CA TYR A 428 -0.17 13.97 12.73
C TYR A 428 0.33 13.15 13.94
N PRO A 429 1.52 12.53 13.83
CA PRO A 429 1.97 11.58 14.84
C PRO A 429 2.35 12.32 16.13
N TYR A 430 1.95 11.76 17.27
CA TYR A 430 2.44 12.20 18.58
C TYR A 430 3.95 11.93 18.67
N ARG A 431 4.73 13.00 18.87
CA ARG A 431 6.17 12.94 19.14
C ARG A 431 6.41 13.50 20.51
N PRO A 432 6.78 12.68 21.50
CA PRO A 432 7.07 13.18 22.84
C PRO A 432 8.29 14.10 22.79
N PHE A 433 8.23 15.19 23.56
CA PHE A 433 9.38 16.03 23.83
C PHE A 433 10.31 15.25 24.77
N ALA A 434 11.35 14.66 24.23
CA ALA A 434 12.26 13.80 24.98
C ALA A 434 13.69 13.94 24.44
N GLN A 435 14.68 13.87 25.35
CA GLN A 435 16.07 13.72 24.95
C GLN A 435 16.21 12.46 24.08
N ARG A 436 16.64 12.63 22.84
CA ARG A 436 17.00 11.51 21.97
C ARG A 436 18.40 11.07 22.41
N ASN A 437 18.48 9.94 23.13
CA ASN A 437 19.75 9.29 23.36
C ASN A 437 20.32 8.90 21.98
N SER A 438 21.42 9.52 21.60
CA SER A 438 22.20 9.30 20.38
C SER A 438 22.83 7.91 20.32
#